data_0f42ebb00e121975d6ca656875fbd6f4
#
_entry.id   0f42ebb00e121975d6ca656875fbd6f4
#
_cell.length_a   1.000
_cell.length_b   1.000
_cell.length_c   1.000
_cell.angle_alpha   90.00
_cell.angle_beta   90.00
_cell.angle_gamma   90.00
#
_symmetry.space_group_name_H-M   'P 1'
#
loop_
_entity.id
_entity.type
_entity.pdbx_description
1 polymer ?
#
loop_
_entity_poly.entity_id
_entity_poly.type
_entity_poly.pdbx_seq_one_letter_code
_entity_poly.pdbx_strand_id
1 'polypeptide(L)'
;MAAAIGASTQIVAVGDTSRISTVLFVGGAVVGGVTGWSVSHVSDGSTAVLLTVITLLFLVQGPLDLLTMRLSRPITLCGFAVTAATATIDTLVTNSWTRVVVAISLVAVVVALFGTLYRYSPKSLGFGDILLVAPLALTLGYLYPAHIPLWLLLASASGAAHGGVGRLRRSTPTIPFGPHLLGSSWLILVMSV
;
A
#
# COMPACT_ATOMS: atom_id res chain seq x y z
N MET A 1 56.52 -11.40 -4.53
CA MET A 1 55.25 -12.07 -4.89
C MET A 1 54.10 -11.13 -4.59
N ALA A 2 53.61 -10.46 -5.62
CA ALA A 2 52.53 -9.50 -5.54
C ALA A 2 51.18 -10.22 -5.86
N ALA A 3 50.29 -10.31 -4.88
CA ALA A 3 48.95 -10.84 -5.09
C ALA A 3 48.07 -9.74 -5.69
N ALA A 4 47.65 -9.94 -6.93
CA ALA A 4 46.71 -9.09 -7.60
C ALA A 4 45.31 -9.31 -6.99
N ILE A 5 44.80 -8.29 -6.29
CA ILE A 5 43.40 -8.24 -5.85
C ILE A 5 42.61 -7.81 -7.10
N GLY A 6 41.97 -8.80 -7.75
CA GLY A 6 41.02 -8.54 -8.83
C GLY A 6 39.71 -7.98 -8.25
N ALA A 7 39.56 -6.67 -8.30
CA ALA A 7 38.26 -6.03 -8.10
C ALA A 7 37.36 -6.34 -9.29
N SER A 8 36.54 -7.35 -9.20
CA SER A 8 35.42 -7.56 -10.14
C SER A 8 34.37 -6.51 -9.86
N THR A 9 34.51 -5.35 -10.51
CA THR A 9 33.45 -4.36 -10.61
C THR A 9 32.31 -4.99 -11.41
N GLN A 10 31.28 -5.46 -10.73
CA GLN A 10 30.04 -5.84 -11.38
C GLN A 10 29.47 -4.57 -12.03
N ILE A 11 29.65 -4.46 -13.32
CA ILE A 11 28.93 -3.53 -14.17
C ILE A 11 27.49 -4.02 -14.17
N VAL A 12 26.69 -3.51 -13.23
CA VAL A 12 25.22 -3.65 -13.28
C VAL A 12 24.81 -3.03 -14.62
N ALA A 13 24.28 -3.89 -15.49
CA ALA A 13 23.98 -3.52 -16.87
C ALA A 13 23.02 -2.33 -16.88
N VAL A 14 23.45 -1.21 -17.43
CA VAL A 14 22.70 0.05 -17.61
C VAL A 14 21.36 -0.16 -18.36
N GLY A 15 21.21 -1.30 -19.05
CA GLY A 15 19.96 -1.69 -19.70
C GLY A 15 18.78 -2.04 -18.76
N ASP A 16 19.03 -2.36 -17.50
CA ASP A 16 17.98 -2.78 -16.58
C ASP A 16 17.32 -1.57 -15.89
N THR A 17 18.06 -0.51 -15.65
CA THR A 17 17.55 0.72 -15.03
C THR A 17 16.54 1.46 -15.91
N SER A 18 16.73 1.44 -17.23
CA SER A 18 15.80 2.09 -18.17
C SER A 18 14.46 1.39 -18.25
N ARG A 19 14.44 0.06 -18.18
CA ARG A 19 13.19 -0.73 -18.15
C ARG A 19 12.43 -0.54 -16.85
N ILE A 20 13.12 -0.53 -15.71
CA ILE A 20 12.50 -0.29 -14.41
C ILE A 20 11.91 1.12 -14.35
N SER A 21 12.64 2.14 -14.81
CA SER A 21 12.13 3.52 -14.84
C SER A 21 10.91 3.67 -15.75
N THR A 22 10.92 3.02 -16.93
CA THR A 22 9.78 3.03 -17.84
C THR A 22 8.55 2.36 -17.24
N VAL A 23 8.70 1.19 -16.61
CA VAL A 23 7.58 0.49 -15.95
C VAL A 23 7.00 1.32 -14.81
N LEU A 24 7.85 1.93 -13.99
CA LEU A 24 7.40 2.81 -12.90
C LEU A 24 6.71 4.06 -13.42
N PHE A 25 7.22 4.67 -14.49
CA PHE A 25 6.61 5.85 -15.09
C PHE A 25 5.25 5.54 -15.73
N VAL A 26 5.17 4.49 -16.55
CA VAL A 26 3.90 4.08 -17.19
C VAL A 26 2.89 3.62 -16.14
N GLY A 27 3.31 2.82 -15.17
CA GLY A 27 2.45 2.39 -14.07
C GLY A 27 1.92 3.59 -13.26
N GLY A 28 2.79 4.54 -12.93
CA GLY A 28 2.42 5.77 -12.25
C GLY A 28 1.45 6.65 -13.05
N ALA A 29 1.66 6.77 -14.35
CA ALA A 29 0.78 7.54 -15.25
C ALA A 29 -0.63 6.88 -15.35
N VAL A 30 -0.69 5.56 -15.45
CA VAL A 30 -1.97 4.82 -15.47
C VAL A 30 -2.72 4.98 -14.14
N VAL A 31 -2.04 4.74 -13.02
CA VAL A 31 -2.64 4.88 -11.67
C VAL A 31 -3.11 6.31 -11.44
N GLY A 32 -2.27 7.31 -11.75
CA GLY A 32 -2.61 8.73 -11.63
C GLY A 32 -3.76 9.15 -12.55
N GLY A 33 -3.76 8.69 -13.79
CA GLY A 33 -4.82 8.96 -14.77
C GLY A 33 -6.18 8.37 -14.36
N VAL A 34 -6.19 7.11 -13.96
CA VAL A 34 -7.42 6.45 -13.47
C VAL A 34 -7.93 7.15 -12.21
N THR A 35 -7.06 7.50 -11.26
CA THR A 35 -7.46 8.23 -10.06
C THR A 35 -8.01 9.62 -10.39
N GLY A 36 -7.34 10.36 -11.27
CA GLY A 36 -7.82 11.68 -11.71
C GLY A 36 -9.19 11.61 -12.37
N TRP A 37 -9.42 10.60 -13.21
CA TRP A 37 -10.73 10.33 -13.79
C TRP A 37 -11.77 10.01 -12.70
N SER A 38 -11.45 9.08 -11.77
CA SER A 38 -12.36 8.74 -10.67
C SER A 38 -12.69 9.95 -9.80
N VAL A 39 -11.68 10.72 -9.38
CA VAL A 39 -11.88 11.94 -8.58
C VAL A 39 -12.78 12.96 -9.29
N SER A 40 -12.71 13.08 -10.61
CA SER A 40 -13.57 14.00 -11.37
C SER A 40 -15.05 13.59 -11.38
N HIS A 41 -15.37 12.33 -11.07
CA HIS A 41 -16.73 11.80 -10.99
C HIS A 41 -17.28 11.71 -9.56
N VAL A 42 -16.43 11.92 -8.55
CA VAL A 42 -16.84 11.94 -7.14
C VAL A 42 -17.49 13.27 -6.82
N SER A 43 -18.70 13.23 -6.34
CA SER A 43 -19.42 14.43 -5.85
C SER A 43 -19.02 14.83 -4.43
N ASP A 44 -18.44 13.93 -3.68
CA ASP A 44 -18.07 14.10 -2.27
C ASP A 44 -16.57 14.42 -2.12
N GLY A 45 -16.26 15.61 -1.61
CA GLY A 45 -14.88 16.07 -1.44
C GLY A 45 -14.04 15.20 -0.50
N SER A 46 -14.64 14.61 0.53
CA SER A 46 -13.94 13.75 1.47
C SER A 46 -13.46 12.44 0.79
N THR A 47 -14.31 11.83 -0.02
CA THR A 47 -13.97 10.65 -0.82
C THR A 47 -12.85 10.96 -1.81
N ALA A 48 -12.90 12.12 -2.49
CA ALA A 48 -11.86 12.56 -3.42
C ALA A 48 -10.49 12.73 -2.72
N VAL A 49 -10.46 13.34 -1.54
CA VAL A 49 -9.22 13.49 -0.74
C VAL A 49 -8.69 12.14 -0.30
N LEU A 50 -9.54 11.27 0.24
CA LEU A 50 -9.14 9.95 0.73
C LEU A 50 -8.59 9.06 -0.39
N LEU A 51 -9.24 9.07 -1.57
CA LEU A 51 -8.76 8.36 -2.75
C LEU A 51 -7.39 8.91 -3.20
N THR A 52 -7.23 10.24 -3.21
CA THR A 52 -5.95 10.88 -3.57
C THR A 52 -4.84 10.48 -2.61
N VAL A 53 -5.08 10.48 -1.29
CA VAL A 53 -4.10 10.08 -0.28
C VAL A 53 -3.64 8.63 -0.49
N ILE A 54 -4.58 7.70 -0.69
CA ILE A 54 -4.23 6.29 -0.94
C ILE A 54 -3.45 6.13 -2.24
N THR A 55 -3.81 6.89 -3.29
CA THR A 55 -3.07 6.88 -4.55
C THR A 55 -1.64 7.38 -4.36
N LEU A 56 -1.44 8.49 -3.64
CA LEU A 56 -0.10 9.01 -3.35
C LEU A 56 0.72 8.02 -2.51
N LEU A 57 0.11 7.39 -1.51
CA LEU A 57 0.77 6.33 -0.74
C LEU A 57 1.17 5.18 -1.66
N PHE A 58 0.30 4.76 -2.57
CA PHE A 58 0.59 3.68 -3.51
C PHE A 58 1.73 4.06 -4.48
N LEU A 59 1.70 5.26 -5.06
CA LEU A 59 2.72 5.72 -6.00
C LEU A 59 4.09 5.91 -5.36
N VAL A 60 4.15 6.27 -4.09
CA VAL A 60 5.41 6.52 -3.38
C VAL A 60 5.91 5.28 -2.66
N GLN A 61 5.07 4.67 -1.83
CA GLN A 61 5.46 3.55 -0.97
C GLN A 61 5.56 2.22 -1.73
N GLY A 62 4.71 2.02 -2.76
CA GLY A 62 4.74 0.80 -3.56
C GLY A 62 6.11 0.56 -4.23
N PRO A 63 6.63 1.49 -5.03
CA PRO A 63 7.97 1.38 -5.60
C PRO A 63 9.08 1.33 -4.55
N LEU A 64 8.99 2.11 -3.46
CA LEU A 64 9.98 2.08 -2.40
C LEU A 64 10.07 0.69 -1.76
N ASP A 65 8.94 0.07 -1.46
CA ASP A 65 8.93 -1.27 -0.86
C ASP A 65 9.43 -2.34 -1.85
N LEU A 66 9.06 -2.25 -3.13
CA LEU A 66 9.56 -3.15 -4.17
C LEU A 66 11.08 -3.08 -4.35
N LEU A 67 11.67 -1.88 -4.24
CA LEU A 67 13.09 -1.65 -4.49
C LEU A 67 13.95 -1.84 -3.23
N THR A 68 13.44 -1.43 -2.06
CA THR A 68 14.23 -1.38 -0.82
C THR A 68 13.78 -2.34 0.26
N MET A 69 12.61 -2.97 0.08
CA MET A 69 11.91 -3.77 1.11
C MET A 69 11.75 -2.99 2.44
N ARG A 70 11.56 -1.67 2.33
CA ARG A 70 11.40 -0.77 3.48
C ARG A 70 10.34 0.28 3.20
N LEU A 71 9.31 0.28 4.01
CA LEU A 71 8.29 1.32 4.03
C LEU A 71 8.77 2.53 4.81
N SER A 72 8.54 3.72 4.27
CA SER A 72 8.88 4.98 4.94
C SER A 72 7.85 5.31 6.02
N ARG A 73 8.26 5.17 7.29
CA ARG A 73 7.39 5.48 8.45
C ARG A 73 6.81 6.89 8.42
N PRO A 74 7.61 7.96 8.18
CA PRO A 74 7.06 9.31 8.17
C PRO A 74 5.99 9.51 7.08
N ILE A 75 6.19 8.93 5.89
CA ILE A 75 5.19 9.03 4.79
C ILE A 75 3.89 8.30 5.19
N THR A 76 3.99 7.11 5.79
CA THR A 76 2.82 6.36 6.28
C THR A 76 2.08 7.14 7.37
N LEU A 77 2.82 7.72 8.33
CA LEU A 77 2.23 8.51 9.42
C LEU A 77 1.57 9.80 8.91
N CYS A 78 2.19 10.49 7.95
CA CYS A 78 1.57 11.64 7.29
C CYS A 78 0.28 11.24 6.58
N GLY A 79 0.30 10.15 5.81
CA GLY A 79 -0.89 9.61 5.16
C GLY A 79 -2.00 9.27 6.17
N PHE A 80 -1.65 8.63 7.29
CA PHE A 80 -2.59 8.34 8.36
C PHE A 80 -3.18 9.61 8.98
N ALA A 81 -2.35 10.62 9.25
CA ALA A 81 -2.80 11.89 9.82
C ALA A 81 -3.79 12.63 8.90
N VAL A 82 -3.49 12.67 7.58
CA VAL A 82 -4.39 13.29 6.60
C VAL A 82 -5.69 12.51 6.49
N THR A 83 -5.64 11.18 6.44
CA THR A 83 -6.85 10.33 6.41
C THR A 83 -7.71 10.54 7.66
N ALA A 84 -7.10 10.56 8.85
CA ALA A 84 -7.81 10.76 10.11
C ALA A 84 -8.43 12.16 10.19
N ALA A 85 -7.69 13.19 9.78
CA ALA A 85 -8.19 14.56 9.74
C ALA A 85 -9.38 14.69 8.77
N THR A 86 -9.28 14.14 7.56
CA THR A 86 -10.36 14.16 6.56
C THR A 86 -11.62 13.45 7.10
N ALA A 87 -11.48 12.24 7.64
CA ALA A 87 -12.60 11.50 8.22
C ALA A 87 -13.24 12.24 9.39
N THR A 88 -12.43 12.92 10.23
CA THR A 88 -12.93 13.70 11.35
C THR A 88 -13.69 14.94 10.88
N ILE A 89 -13.13 15.70 9.93
CA ILE A 89 -13.78 16.90 9.38
C ILE A 89 -15.09 16.53 8.70
N ASP A 90 -15.09 15.51 7.86
CA ASP A 90 -16.29 15.02 7.20
C ASP A 90 -17.38 14.61 8.19
N THR A 91 -16.97 13.89 9.24
CA THR A 91 -17.90 13.49 10.32
C THR A 91 -18.52 14.67 11.05
N LEU A 92 -17.73 15.70 11.33
CA LEU A 92 -18.24 16.91 11.98
C LEU A 92 -19.22 17.69 11.09
N VAL A 93 -18.95 17.73 9.78
CA VAL A 93 -19.79 18.40 8.80
C VAL A 93 -21.09 17.63 8.54
N THR A 94 -20.98 16.30 8.36
CA THR A 94 -22.12 15.43 8.00
C THR A 94 -22.86 14.84 9.20
N ASN A 95 -22.34 15.05 10.41
CA ASN A 95 -22.82 14.44 11.67
C ASN A 95 -22.88 12.90 11.63
N SER A 96 -21.96 12.27 10.90
CA SER A 96 -21.94 10.82 10.62
C SER A 96 -21.03 10.03 11.59
N TRP A 97 -21.24 10.17 12.92
CA TRP A 97 -20.45 9.53 13.97
C TRP A 97 -20.34 8.00 13.84
N THR A 98 -21.40 7.37 13.35
CA THR A 98 -21.42 5.91 13.13
C THR A 98 -20.32 5.46 12.19
N ARG A 99 -20.04 6.22 11.12
CA ARG A 99 -18.96 5.89 10.16
C ARG A 99 -17.59 5.86 10.83
N VAL A 100 -17.28 6.85 11.66
CA VAL A 100 -16.01 6.92 12.40
C VAL A 100 -15.87 5.78 13.39
N VAL A 101 -16.93 5.49 14.16
CA VAL A 101 -16.91 4.40 15.15
C VAL A 101 -16.65 3.05 14.45
N VAL A 102 -17.35 2.79 13.34
CA VAL A 102 -17.14 1.59 12.53
C VAL A 102 -15.71 1.55 11.97
N ALA A 103 -15.23 2.66 11.41
CA ALA A 103 -13.87 2.74 10.85
C ALA A 103 -12.80 2.48 11.91
N ILE A 104 -12.88 3.11 13.08
CA ILE A 104 -11.92 2.91 14.19
C ILE A 104 -11.97 1.45 14.68
N SER A 105 -13.15 0.87 14.80
CA SER A 105 -13.32 -0.54 15.21
C SER A 105 -12.65 -1.47 14.21
N LEU A 106 -12.84 -1.24 12.91
CA LEU A 106 -12.20 -2.02 11.84
C LEU A 106 -10.68 -1.83 11.82
N VAL A 107 -10.18 -0.61 12.01
CA VAL A 107 -8.74 -0.37 12.19
C VAL A 107 -8.19 -1.18 13.35
N ALA A 108 -8.86 -1.15 14.52
CA ALA A 108 -8.43 -1.91 15.68
C ALA A 108 -8.38 -3.41 15.40
N VAL A 109 -9.41 -3.96 14.77
CA VAL A 109 -9.47 -5.39 14.39
C VAL A 109 -8.35 -5.76 13.41
N VAL A 110 -8.16 -4.98 12.34
CA VAL A 110 -7.19 -5.29 11.30
C VAL A 110 -5.76 -5.12 11.83
N VAL A 111 -5.48 -4.06 12.59
CA VAL A 111 -4.17 -3.86 13.25
C VAL A 111 -3.88 -4.98 14.26
N ALA A 112 -4.87 -5.40 15.05
CA ALA A 112 -4.71 -6.52 15.97
C ALA A 112 -4.43 -7.83 15.22
N LEU A 113 -5.12 -8.09 14.10
CA LEU A 113 -4.87 -9.24 13.24
C LEU A 113 -3.42 -9.25 12.71
N PHE A 114 -2.97 -8.13 12.11
CA PHE A 114 -1.61 -8.02 11.58
C PHE A 114 -0.55 -8.05 12.69
N GLY A 115 -0.82 -7.41 13.84
CA GLY A 115 0.04 -7.48 15.03
C GLY A 115 0.19 -8.91 15.56
N THR A 116 -0.89 -9.68 15.54
CA THR A 116 -0.89 -11.10 15.93
C THR A 116 -0.07 -11.92 14.94
N LEU A 117 -0.29 -11.74 13.63
CA LEU A 117 0.48 -12.40 12.58
C LEU A 117 1.98 -12.07 12.70
N TYR A 118 2.32 -10.81 12.94
CA TYR A 118 3.71 -10.40 13.18
C TYR A 118 4.31 -11.07 14.40
N ARG A 119 3.56 -11.21 15.50
CA ARG A 119 4.03 -11.86 16.71
C ARG A 119 4.36 -13.35 16.49
N TYR A 120 3.53 -14.04 15.69
CA TYR A 120 3.74 -15.47 15.41
C TYR A 120 4.72 -15.73 14.26
N SER A 121 4.87 -14.81 13.33
CA SER A 121 5.73 -14.93 12.15
C SER A 121 6.48 -13.64 11.82
N PRO A 122 7.40 -13.16 12.68
CA PRO A 122 8.06 -11.88 12.49
C PRO A 122 9.01 -11.84 11.27
N LYS A 123 9.30 -13.00 10.68
CA LYS A 123 10.11 -13.10 9.45
C LYS A 123 9.29 -12.95 8.17
N SER A 124 7.97 -13.10 8.23
CA SER A 124 7.10 -13.09 7.06
C SER A 124 6.38 -11.75 6.86
N LEU A 125 6.24 -10.94 7.90
CA LEU A 125 5.55 -9.66 7.87
C LEU A 125 6.44 -8.57 8.46
N GLY A 126 6.59 -7.44 7.75
CA GLY A 126 7.34 -6.29 8.24
C GLY A 126 6.53 -5.43 9.23
N PHE A 127 7.19 -4.82 10.20
CA PHE A 127 6.53 -3.84 11.07
C PHE A 127 5.96 -2.64 10.29
N GLY A 128 6.57 -2.32 9.14
CA GLY A 128 6.08 -1.29 8.21
C GLY A 128 4.69 -1.61 7.66
N ASP A 129 4.39 -2.89 7.39
CA ASP A 129 3.09 -3.33 6.89
C ASP A 129 1.99 -3.11 7.93
N ILE A 130 2.29 -3.32 9.22
CA ILE A 130 1.35 -3.05 10.32
C ILE A 130 1.00 -1.56 10.39
N LEU A 131 2.00 -0.70 10.24
CA LEU A 131 1.77 0.75 10.22
C LEU A 131 0.97 1.16 8.97
N LEU A 132 1.24 0.54 7.83
CA LEU A 132 0.56 0.84 6.57
C LEU A 132 -0.91 0.42 6.58
N VAL A 133 -1.22 -0.68 7.24
CA VAL A 133 -2.60 -1.19 7.35
C VAL A 133 -3.52 -0.18 8.03
N ALA A 134 -3.04 0.64 8.97
CA ALA A 134 -3.87 1.58 9.71
C ALA A 134 -4.55 2.64 8.82
N PRO A 135 -3.83 3.42 7.98
CA PRO A 135 -4.47 4.38 7.07
C PRO A 135 -5.37 3.70 6.04
N LEU A 136 -4.99 2.52 5.54
CA LEU A 136 -5.79 1.79 4.55
C LEU A 136 -7.11 1.28 5.16
N ALA A 137 -7.04 0.67 6.34
CA ALA A 137 -8.22 0.21 7.06
C ALA A 137 -9.13 1.36 7.50
N LEU A 138 -8.54 2.52 7.86
CA LEU A 138 -9.30 3.72 8.20
C LEU A 138 -10.07 4.24 6.98
N THR A 139 -9.41 4.38 5.84
CA THR A 139 -10.03 4.85 4.60
C THR A 139 -11.15 3.92 4.15
N LEU A 140 -10.86 2.61 4.01
CA LEU A 140 -11.86 1.63 3.59
C LEU A 140 -12.97 1.46 4.61
N GLY A 141 -12.65 1.44 5.89
CA GLY A 141 -13.63 1.33 6.98
C GLY A 141 -14.56 2.53 7.07
N TYR A 142 -14.07 3.71 6.70
CA TYR A 142 -14.86 4.94 6.68
C TYR A 142 -15.80 5.02 5.47
N LEU A 143 -15.28 4.70 4.27
CA LEU A 143 -16.03 4.80 3.02
C LEU A 143 -16.83 3.54 2.71
N TYR A 144 -16.21 2.39 2.83
CA TYR A 144 -16.73 1.11 2.36
C TYR A 144 -16.43 -0.03 3.33
N PRO A 145 -17.00 -0.06 4.55
CA PRO A 145 -16.66 -1.03 5.59
C PRO A 145 -16.87 -2.49 5.16
N ALA A 146 -17.86 -2.75 4.32
CA ALA A 146 -18.15 -4.09 3.81
C ALA A 146 -17.05 -4.64 2.87
N HIS A 147 -16.17 -3.79 2.35
CA HIS A 147 -15.08 -4.20 1.46
C HIS A 147 -13.78 -4.59 2.19
N ILE A 148 -13.68 -4.43 3.50
CA ILE A 148 -12.49 -4.82 4.29
C ILE A 148 -12.12 -6.31 4.08
N PRO A 149 -13.06 -7.28 4.16
CA PRO A 149 -12.71 -8.68 3.90
C PRO A 149 -12.22 -8.92 2.47
N LEU A 150 -12.85 -8.28 1.47
CA LEU A 150 -12.43 -8.37 0.07
C LEU A 150 -11.02 -7.79 -0.13
N TRP A 151 -10.73 -6.64 0.48
CA TRP A 151 -9.39 -6.04 0.47
C TRP A 151 -8.32 -7.00 0.99
N LEU A 152 -8.54 -7.57 2.18
CA LEU A 152 -7.61 -8.52 2.80
C LEU A 152 -7.43 -9.78 1.94
N LEU A 153 -8.50 -10.27 1.33
CA LEU A 153 -8.45 -11.40 0.42
C LEU A 153 -7.61 -11.09 -0.83
N LEU A 154 -7.86 -9.95 -1.48
CA LEU A 154 -7.10 -9.54 -2.68
C LEU A 154 -5.63 -9.29 -2.37
N ALA A 155 -5.32 -8.61 -1.26
CA ALA A 155 -3.94 -8.40 -0.83
C ALA A 155 -3.21 -9.72 -0.56
N SER A 156 -3.88 -10.65 0.14
CA SER A 156 -3.30 -11.96 0.46
C SER A 156 -3.14 -12.84 -0.78
N ALA A 157 -4.14 -12.87 -1.66
CA ALA A 157 -4.10 -13.65 -2.90
C ALA A 157 -3.00 -13.15 -3.85
N SER A 158 -2.90 -11.83 -4.05
CA SER A 158 -1.85 -11.23 -4.90
C SER A 158 -0.45 -11.42 -4.31
N GLY A 159 -0.30 -11.30 -3.00
CA GLY A 159 0.96 -11.59 -2.30
C GLY A 159 1.35 -13.07 -2.42
N ALA A 160 0.41 -14.00 -2.23
CA ALA A 160 0.63 -15.43 -2.38
C ALA A 160 0.99 -15.80 -3.84
N ALA A 161 0.33 -15.21 -4.83
CA ALA A 161 0.66 -15.41 -6.25
C ALA A 161 2.09 -14.94 -6.56
N HIS A 162 2.46 -13.76 -6.08
CA HIS A 162 3.84 -13.23 -6.22
C HIS A 162 4.86 -14.20 -5.59
N GLY A 163 4.60 -14.66 -4.36
CA GLY A 163 5.48 -15.60 -3.68
C GLY A 163 5.58 -16.97 -4.34
N GLY A 164 4.48 -17.46 -4.90
CA GLY A 164 4.45 -18.69 -5.68
C GLY A 164 5.35 -18.62 -6.91
N VAL A 165 5.26 -17.52 -7.67
CA VAL A 165 6.13 -17.27 -8.83
C VAL A 165 7.60 -17.15 -8.42
N GLY A 166 7.88 -16.45 -7.30
CA GLY A 166 9.25 -16.35 -6.76
C GLY A 166 9.85 -17.71 -6.42
N ARG A 167 9.09 -18.59 -5.78
CA ARG A 167 9.51 -19.96 -5.48
C ARG A 167 9.80 -20.78 -6.74
N LEU A 168 8.95 -20.70 -7.76
CA LEU A 168 9.17 -21.39 -9.04
C LEU A 168 10.44 -20.92 -9.74
N ARG A 169 10.78 -19.64 -9.61
CA ARG A 169 12.00 -19.06 -10.19
C ARG A 169 13.25 -19.23 -9.32
N ARG A 170 13.16 -19.93 -8.21
CA ARG A 170 14.24 -20.11 -7.21
C ARG A 170 14.83 -18.76 -6.73
N SER A 171 14.06 -17.70 -6.80
CA SER A 171 14.45 -16.37 -6.32
C SER A 171 13.93 -16.14 -4.89
N THR A 172 14.50 -15.18 -4.22
CA THR A 172 14.45 -14.85 -2.80
C THR A 172 13.16 -15.14 -2.03
N PRO A 173 13.28 -15.56 -0.76
CA PRO A 173 12.15 -15.94 0.08
C PRO A 173 11.33 -14.76 0.64
N THR A 174 11.79 -13.51 0.49
CA THR A 174 11.13 -12.34 1.07
C THR A 174 10.28 -11.62 0.03
N ILE A 175 8.99 -11.46 0.32
CA ILE A 175 8.03 -10.83 -0.58
C ILE A 175 7.65 -9.47 0.04
N PRO A 176 7.79 -8.35 -0.70
CA PRO A 176 7.27 -7.06 -0.24
C PRO A 176 5.74 -7.12 -0.22
N PHE A 177 5.13 -7.04 0.96
CA PHE A 177 3.68 -7.16 1.11
C PHE A 177 2.95 -5.81 0.95
N GLY A 178 3.66 -4.70 1.22
CA GLY A 178 3.14 -3.34 1.11
C GLY A 178 2.47 -3.01 -0.23
N PRO A 179 3.09 -3.28 -1.40
CA PRO A 179 2.48 -3.03 -2.71
C PRO A 179 1.16 -3.77 -2.92
N HIS A 180 1.02 -4.98 -2.36
CA HIS A 180 -0.21 -5.77 -2.46
C HIS A 180 -1.34 -5.19 -1.61
N LEU A 181 -1.01 -4.68 -0.40
CA LEU A 181 -1.95 -3.96 0.45
C LEU A 181 -2.42 -2.66 -0.21
N LEU A 182 -1.49 -1.86 -0.73
CA LEU A 182 -1.77 -0.58 -1.39
C LEU A 182 -2.54 -0.76 -2.69
N GLY A 183 -2.09 -1.68 -3.54
CA GLY A 183 -2.71 -1.92 -4.84
C GLY A 183 -4.15 -2.45 -4.72
N SER A 184 -4.40 -3.37 -3.79
CA SER A 184 -5.74 -3.90 -3.56
C SER A 184 -6.69 -2.86 -2.95
N SER A 185 -6.21 -2.02 -2.02
CA SER A 185 -7.02 -0.94 -1.45
C SER A 185 -7.36 0.13 -2.48
N TRP A 186 -6.38 0.54 -3.29
CA TRP A 186 -6.57 1.48 -4.38
C TRP A 186 -7.58 0.95 -5.41
N LEU A 187 -7.43 -0.31 -5.82
CA LEU A 187 -8.35 -0.95 -6.78
C LEU A 187 -9.79 -0.93 -6.29
N ILE A 188 -10.01 -1.33 -5.02
CA ILE A 188 -11.35 -1.32 -4.44
C ILE A 188 -11.92 0.10 -4.41
N LEU A 189 -11.15 1.08 -3.97
CA LEU A 189 -11.61 2.47 -3.92
C LEU A 189 -12.02 2.98 -5.30
N VAL A 190 -11.19 2.76 -6.31
CA VAL A 190 -11.47 3.17 -7.70
C VAL A 190 -12.71 2.49 -8.27
N MET A 191 -12.92 1.20 -7.97
CA MET A 191 -14.09 0.45 -8.45
C MET A 191 -15.38 0.77 -7.68
N SER A 192 -15.27 1.39 -6.51
CA SER A 192 -16.43 1.73 -5.65
C SER A 192 -16.91 3.18 -5.83
N VAL A 193 -16.16 3.97 -6.56
CA VAL A 193 -16.49 5.35 -6.96
C VAL A 193 -17.17 5.35 -8.32
#